data_eac7f83b139d285cd50458f16e40e3e0
#
_entry.id   eac7f83b139d285cd50458f16e40e3e0
#
_cell.length_a   1.000
_cell.length_b   1.000
_cell.length_c   1.000
_cell.angle_alpha   90.00
_cell.angle_beta   90.00
_cell.angle_gamma   90.00
#
_symmetry.space_group_name_H-M   'P 1'
#
loop_
_entity.id
_entity.type
_entity.pdbx_description
1 polymer ?
#
loop_
_entity_poly.entity_id
_entity_poly.type
_entity_poly.pdbx_seq_one_letter_code
_entity_poly.pdbx_strand_id
1 'polypeptide(L)'
;MARGSPPNVSQKPCTLDRAVADPNLYDVAVIGAGYVGLPLAVTFAEAGGRVLVIDVQPRVVEALNGGTSHIEDITSDRLAALVDKGLVVASTDYEQCKHAHAVLIALLAARPHSHADKQRSRRRSN
;
A
#
# COMPACT_ATOMS: atom_id res chain seq x y z
N MET A 1 31.76 -0.76 -26.28
CA MET A 1 31.50 -1.00 -25.94
C MET A 1 30.62 -1.30 -25.54
N ALA A 2 30.07 -1.48 -25.72
CA ALA A 2 29.08 -1.58 -25.31
C ALA A 2 28.77 -2.16 -24.51
N ARG A 3 29.24 -2.37 -24.34
CA ARG A 3 29.08 -2.84 -23.68
C ARG A 3 28.76 -2.75 -22.64
N GLY A 4 28.85 -2.65 -22.00
CA GLY A 4 28.60 -2.44 -20.66
C GLY A 4 27.22 -2.33 -20.29
N SER A 5 26.40 -2.10 -21.13
CA SER A 5 25.03 -1.88 -20.81
C SER A 5 24.34 -3.05 -20.13
N PRO A 6 24.63 -4.29 -20.49
CA PRO A 6 23.91 -5.39 -19.85
C PRO A 6 24.03 -5.42 -18.34
N PRO A 7 25.20 -5.26 -17.81
CA PRO A 7 25.31 -5.26 -16.36
C PRO A 7 24.50 -4.19 -15.70
N ASN A 8 24.35 -3.09 -16.35
CA ASN A 8 23.59 -2.01 -15.80
C ASN A 8 22.14 -2.36 -15.63
N VAL A 9 21.63 -3.12 -16.54
CA VAL A 9 20.24 -3.50 -16.46
C VAL A 9 19.97 -4.32 -15.21
N SER A 10 20.84 -5.25 -14.92
CA SER A 10 20.63 -6.09 -13.75
C SER A 10 20.86 -5.33 -12.46
N GLN A 11 21.68 -4.34 -12.50
CA GLN A 11 21.98 -3.59 -11.30
C GLN A 11 20.93 -2.58 -10.92
N LYS A 12 20.15 -2.19 -11.86
CA LYS A 12 19.18 -1.19 -11.57
C LYS A 12 18.03 -1.74 -10.84
N PRO A 13 17.79 -1.34 -9.65
CA PRO A 13 16.55 -1.64 -9.02
C PRO A 13 15.52 -0.94 -9.82
N CYS A 14 14.79 -1.64 -10.49
CA CYS A 14 13.87 -1.14 -11.45
C CYS A 14 13.02 0.00 -10.98
N THR A 15 12.73 0.02 -9.69
CA THR A 15 11.78 0.96 -9.14
C THR A 15 12.13 2.40 -9.37
N LEU A 16 13.36 2.79 -9.10
CA LEU A 16 13.73 4.19 -9.22
C LEU A 16 13.66 4.68 -10.66
N ASP A 17 14.12 3.87 -11.57
CA ASP A 17 14.11 4.27 -12.96
C ASP A 17 12.70 4.46 -13.48
N ARG A 18 11.81 3.62 -13.05
CA ARG A 18 10.44 3.73 -13.49
C ARG A 18 9.72 4.89 -12.91
N ALA A 19 9.97 5.17 -11.66
CA ALA A 19 9.36 6.31 -11.02
C ALA A 19 9.76 7.61 -11.70
N VAL A 20 10.99 7.68 -12.16
CA VAL A 20 11.46 8.85 -12.89
C VAL A 20 10.88 8.87 -14.30
N ALA A 21 10.80 7.72 -14.94
CA ALA A 21 10.34 7.65 -16.33
C ALA A 21 8.86 7.96 -16.47
N ASP A 22 8.04 7.55 -15.52
CA ASP A 22 6.60 7.75 -15.60
C ASP A 22 6.03 8.03 -14.22
N PRO A 23 5.72 9.29 -13.94
CA PRO A 23 5.21 9.67 -12.63
C PRO A 23 3.83 9.10 -12.31
N ASN A 24 3.15 8.53 -13.30
CA ASN A 24 1.86 7.91 -13.06
C ASN A 24 1.96 6.44 -12.70
N LEU A 25 3.16 5.87 -12.73
CA LEU A 25 3.34 4.48 -12.37
C LEU A 25 3.68 4.33 -10.91
N TYR A 26 3.15 3.27 -10.33
CA TYR A 26 3.49 2.85 -8.98
C TYR A 26 4.36 1.61 -9.03
N ASP A 27 5.29 1.50 -8.13
CA ASP A 27 6.11 0.29 -8.03
C ASP A 27 5.28 -0.87 -7.50
N VAL A 28 4.44 -0.58 -6.52
CA VAL A 28 3.58 -1.58 -5.93
C VAL A 28 2.25 -0.96 -5.54
N ALA A 29 1.19 -1.75 -5.67
CA ALA A 29 -0.10 -1.42 -5.11
C ALA A 29 -0.37 -2.40 -3.96
N VAL A 30 -0.77 -1.87 -2.82
CA VAL A 30 -1.12 -2.68 -1.66
C VAL A 30 -2.61 -2.56 -1.45
N ILE A 31 -3.30 -3.67 -1.52
CA ILE A 31 -4.74 -3.71 -1.31
C ILE A 31 -5.03 -4.07 0.13
N GLY A 32 -5.61 -3.15 0.84
CA GLY A 32 -5.88 -3.27 2.27
C GLY A 32 -4.93 -2.44 3.10
N ALA A 33 -5.44 -1.42 3.74
CA ALA A 33 -4.64 -0.49 4.56
C ALA A 33 -4.74 -0.81 6.04
N GLY A 34 -4.72 -2.10 6.38
CA GLY A 34 -4.80 -2.54 7.75
C GLY A 34 -3.45 -2.76 8.40
N TYR A 35 -3.43 -3.62 9.42
CA TYR A 35 -2.24 -3.88 10.22
C TYR A 35 -1.11 -4.54 9.44
N VAL A 36 -1.40 -5.15 8.32
CA VAL A 36 -0.38 -5.77 7.48
C VAL A 36 -0.06 -4.87 6.29
N GLY A 37 -1.08 -4.35 5.63
CA GLY A 37 -0.91 -3.60 4.39
C GLY A 37 -0.22 -2.26 4.58
N LEU A 38 -0.64 -1.49 5.56
CA LEU A 38 -0.06 -0.16 5.75
C LEU A 38 1.42 -0.23 6.15
N PRO A 39 1.83 -1.09 7.10
CA PRO A 39 3.26 -1.23 7.37
C PRO A 39 4.08 -1.67 6.16
N LEU A 40 3.56 -2.56 5.33
CA LEU A 40 4.22 -2.94 4.10
C LEU A 40 4.38 -1.75 3.16
N ALA A 41 3.31 -1.00 2.97
CA ALA A 41 3.34 0.17 2.10
C ALA A 41 4.39 1.18 2.59
N VAL A 42 4.41 1.44 3.88
CA VAL A 42 5.38 2.36 4.47
C VAL A 42 6.81 1.85 4.27
N THR A 43 7.03 0.56 4.45
CA THR A 43 8.35 -0.02 4.27
C THR A 43 8.85 0.15 2.82
N PHE A 44 7.98 -0.13 1.85
CA PHE A 44 8.34 0.07 0.44
C PHE A 44 8.62 1.54 0.13
N ALA A 45 7.80 2.42 0.66
CA ALA A 45 7.96 3.85 0.42
C ALA A 45 9.24 4.39 1.06
N GLU A 46 9.58 3.91 2.24
CA GLU A 46 10.83 4.31 2.90
C GLU A 46 12.05 3.85 2.12
N ALA A 47 11.90 2.79 1.36
CA ALA A 47 12.98 2.32 0.48
C ALA A 47 13.03 3.10 -0.84
N GLY A 48 12.16 4.06 -1.03
CA GLY A 48 12.16 4.92 -2.21
C GLY A 48 11.15 4.54 -3.28
N GLY A 49 10.34 3.53 -3.05
CA GLY A 49 9.33 3.11 -4.01
C GLY A 49 8.07 3.96 -3.92
N ARG A 50 7.37 4.07 -5.03
CA ARG A 50 6.04 4.69 -5.04
C ARG A 50 5.00 3.63 -4.80
N VAL A 51 4.17 3.85 -3.81
CA VAL A 51 3.18 2.87 -3.37
C VAL A 51 1.78 3.45 -3.50
N LEU A 52 0.92 2.67 -4.12
CA LEU A 52 -0.51 2.94 -4.12
C LEU A 52 -1.16 2.06 -3.06
N VAL A 53 -1.92 2.65 -2.17
CA VAL A 53 -2.66 1.92 -1.17
C VAL A 53 -4.14 1.97 -1.53
N ILE A 54 -4.76 0.82 -1.65
CA ILE A 54 -6.18 0.71 -1.98
C ILE A 54 -6.94 0.22 -0.76
N ASP A 55 -7.97 0.93 -0.40
CA ASP A 55 -8.88 0.50 0.65
C ASP A 55 -10.31 0.86 0.26
N VAL A 56 -11.26 0.06 0.70
CA VAL A 56 -12.66 0.27 0.36
C VAL A 56 -13.30 1.39 1.16
N GLN A 57 -12.68 1.80 2.25
CA GLN A 57 -13.24 2.80 3.13
C GLN A 57 -12.72 4.19 2.80
N PRO A 58 -13.59 5.09 2.31
CA PRO A 58 -13.14 6.44 1.97
C PRO A 58 -12.49 7.19 3.11
N ARG A 59 -12.95 6.97 4.34
CA ARG A 59 -12.38 7.64 5.51
C ARG A 59 -10.92 7.27 5.72
N VAL A 60 -10.60 6.00 5.50
CA VAL A 60 -9.22 5.52 5.62
C VAL A 60 -8.35 6.17 4.55
N VAL A 61 -8.85 6.20 3.32
CA VAL A 61 -8.12 6.79 2.21
C VAL A 61 -7.87 8.29 2.44
N GLU A 62 -8.87 9.00 2.89
CA GLU A 62 -8.72 10.43 3.17
C GLU A 62 -7.70 10.67 4.29
N ALA A 63 -7.77 9.87 5.34
CA ALA A 63 -6.82 10.01 6.44
C ALA A 63 -5.39 9.74 5.98
N LEU A 64 -5.19 8.70 5.19
CA LEU A 64 -3.86 8.36 4.69
C LEU A 64 -3.29 9.45 3.79
N ASN A 65 -4.10 9.97 2.88
CA ASN A 65 -3.66 11.04 2.00
C ASN A 65 -3.40 12.34 2.76
N GLY A 66 -4.04 12.51 3.90
CA GLY A 66 -3.77 13.63 4.79
C GLY A 66 -2.60 13.39 5.72
N GLY A 67 -1.95 12.25 5.62
CA GLY A 67 -0.80 11.94 6.45
C GLY A 67 -1.15 11.43 7.84
N THR A 68 -2.37 10.98 8.04
CA THR A 68 -2.83 10.48 9.33
C THR A 68 -2.90 8.97 9.32
N SER A 69 -2.16 8.34 10.21
CA SER A 69 -2.15 6.89 10.35
C SER A 69 -3.20 6.45 11.37
N HIS A 70 -3.91 5.39 11.04
CA HIS A 70 -4.85 4.74 11.95
C HIS A 70 -4.25 3.49 12.60
N ILE A 71 -2.98 3.23 12.35
CA ILE A 71 -2.25 2.07 12.87
C ILE A 71 -1.22 2.56 13.88
N GLU A 72 -1.23 1.99 15.06
CA GLU A 72 -0.33 2.42 16.12
C GLU A 72 1.15 2.24 15.77
N ASP A 73 1.45 1.17 15.05
CA ASP A 73 2.83 0.86 14.67
C ASP A 73 3.42 1.85 13.68
N ILE A 74 2.56 2.60 13.00
CA ILE A 74 2.98 3.59 12.03
C ILE A 74 2.55 4.95 12.54
N THR A 75 3.49 5.79 12.87
CA THR A 75 3.17 7.13 13.35
C THR A 75 2.70 8.01 12.20
N SER A 76 1.85 8.97 12.52
CA SER A 76 1.39 9.91 11.50
C SER A 76 2.52 10.75 10.93
N ASP A 77 3.51 11.10 11.74
CA ASP A 77 4.66 11.85 11.25
C ASP A 77 5.44 11.07 10.18
N ARG A 78 5.62 9.79 10.42
CA ARG A 78 6.32 8.92 9.49
C ARG A 78 5.56 8.78 8.18
N LEU A 79 4.24 8.59 8.28
CA LEU A 79 3.39 8.49 7.11
C LEU A 79 3.32 9.82 6.36
N ALA A 80 3.16 10.93 7.06
CA ALA A 80 3.04 12.25 6.45
C ALA A 80 4.28 12.60 5.63
N ALA A 81 5.46 12.25 6.11
CA ALA A 81 6.69 12.50 5.37
C ALA A 81 6.69 11.78 4.02
N LEU A 82 6.16 10.57 3.97
CA LEU A 82 6.10 9.80 2.73
C LEU A 82 5.02 10.31 1.79
N VAL A 83 3.89 10.72 2.35
CA VAL A 83 2.81 11.30 1.55
C VAL A 83 3.27 12.62 0.93
N ASP A 84 3.96 13.44 1.69
CA ASP A 84 4.47 14.73 1.20
C ASP A 84 5.46 14.54 0.05
N LYS A 85 6.23 13.47 0.08
CA LYS A 85 7.17 13.16 -0.99
C LYS A 85 6.48 12.52 -2.20
N GLY A 86 5.19 12.24 -2.13
CA GLY A 86 4.47 11.57 -3.20
C GLY A 86 4.76 10.09 -3.30
N LEU A 87 5.36 9.50 -2.28
CA LEU A 87 5.69 8.08 -2.27
C LEU A 87 4.56 7.18 -1.82
N VAL A 88 3.59 7.73 -1.10
CA VAL A 88 2.40 6.99 -0.69
C VAL A 88 1.17 7.75 -1.18
N VAL A 89 0.33 7.07 -1.92
CA VAL A 89 -0.94 7.60 -2.42
C VAL A 89 -2.02 6.58 -2.09
N ALA A 90 -3.11 7.02 -1.54
CA ALA A 90 -4.23 6.14 -1.22
C ALA A 90 -5.42 6.43 -2.12
N SER A 91 -6.17 5.39 -2.44
CA SER A 91 -7.36 5.49 -3.30
C SER A 91 -8.35 4.39 -2.97
N THR A 92 -9.62 4.64 -3.30
CA THR A 92 -10.64 3.60 -3.27
C THR A 92 -10.82 2.92 -4.62
N ASP A 93 -10.13 3.39 -5.64
CA ASP A 93 -10.32 2.95 -7.01
C ASP A 93 -9.35 1.83 -7.37
N TYR A 94 -9.86 0.61 -7.47
CA TYR A 94 -9.06 -0.57 -7.84
C TYR A 94 -8.48 -0.48 -9.25
N GLU A 95 -9.09 0.30 -10.10
CA GLU A 95 -8.60 0.45 -11.46
C GLU A 95 -7.20 1.03 -11.50
N GLN A 96 -6.84 1.80 -10.51
CA GLN A 96 -5.49 2.37 -10.46
C GLN A 96 -4.40 1.31 -10.26
N CYS A 97 -4.77 0.11 -9.84
CA CYS A 97 -3.80 -0.97 -9.71
C CYS A 97 -3.14 -1.33 -11.05
N LYS A 98 -3.77 -1.04 -12.16
CA LYS A 98 -3.18 -1.30 -13.48
C LYS A 98 -1.93 -0.46 -13.73
N HIS A 99 -1.73 0.58 -12.95
CA HIS A 99 -0.54 1.42 -13.06
C HIS A 99 0.59 0.96 -12.12
N ALA A 100 0.42 -0.16 -11.45
CA ALA A 100 1.43 -0.71 -10.56
C ALA A 100 2.14 -1.89 -11.20
N HIS A 101 3.41 -2.04 -10.89
CA HIS A 101 4.18 -3.18 -11.38
C HIS A 101 3.89 -4.47 -10.63
N ALA A 102 3.54 -4.34 -9.36
CA ALA A 102 3.19 -5.48 -8.54
C ALA A 102 2.00 -5.11 -7.67
N VAL A 103 1.17 -6.09 -7.36
CA VAL A 103 0.02 -5.88 -6.50
C VAL A 103 0.12 -6.87 -5.34
N LEU A 104 0.07 -6.35 -4.14
CA LEU A 104 0.06 -7.16 -2.93
C LEU A 104 -1.31 -7.05 -2.28
N ILE A 105 -1.88 -8.19 -1.96
CA ILE A 105 -3.19 -8.23 -1.31
C ILE A 105 -2.97 -8.53 0.16
N ALA A 106 -3.26 -7.55 0.99
CA ALA A 106 -3.04 -7.65 2.42
C ALA A 106 -4.37 -7.58 3.17
N LEU A 107 -5.34 -8.30 2.69
CA LEU A 107 -6.63 -8.36 3.34
C LEU A 107 -6.57 -9.36 4.48
N LEU A 108 -7.06 -8.92 5.62
CA LEU A 108 -7.23 -9.84 6.73
C LEU A 108 -8.50 -10.63 6.48
N ALA A 109 -8.40 -11.60 5.62
CA ALA A 109 -9.51 -12.49 5.36
C ALA A 109 -9.93 -13.22 6.60
N ALA A 110 -9.20 -13.04 7.64
CA ALA A 110 -9.41 -13.75 8.86
C ALA A 110 -10.50 -13.15 9.74
N ARG A 111 -11.28 -12.25 9.23
CA ARG A 111 -12.38 -11.77 10.01
C ARG A 111 -13.65 -12.55 9.89
N PRO A 112 -13.67 -13.70 9.21
CA PRO A 112 -14.92 -14.45 9.18
C PRO A 112 -15.38 -14.83 10.56
N HIS A 113 -14.52 -14.90 11.52
CA HIS A 113 -14.98 -15.36 12.78
C HIS A 113 -15.69 -14.29 13.64
N SER A 114 -15.66 -13.06 13.25
CA SER A 114 -16.52 -12.10 13.91
C SER A 114 -17.99 -12.32 13.55
N HIS A 115 -18.26 -12.81 12.36
CA HIS A 115 -19.62 -13.20 11.99
C HIS A 115 -20.05 -14.46 12.71
N ALA A 116 -19.15 -15.42 12.82
CA ALA A 116 -19.44 -16.66 13.54
C ALA A 116 -19.75 -16.39 15.00
N ASP A 117 -19.02 -15.49 15.61
CA ASP A 117 -19.25 -15.13 16.99
C ASP A 117 -20.60 -14.47 17.20
N LYS A 118 -20.99 -13.60 16.28
CA LYS A 118 -22.29 -12.97 16.33
C LYS A 118 -23.41 -13.98 16.21
N GLN A 119 -23.25 -14.95 15.34
CA GLN A 119 -24.25 -16.00 15.17
C GLN A 119 -24.33 -16.90 16.38
N ARG A 120 -23.20 -17.21 16.97
CA ARG A 120 -23.20 -18.00 18.22
C ARG A 120 -23.90 -17.28 19.33
N SER A 121 -23.64 -16.00 19.46
CA SER A 121 -24.27 -15.19 20.48
C SER A 121 -25.80 -15.19 20.32
N ARG A 122 -26.26 -15.07 19.09
CA ARG A 122 -27.70 -15.09 18.82
C ARG A 122 -28.33 -16.43 19.15
N ARG A 123 -27.62 -17.53 18.84
CA ARG A 123 -28.13 -18.86 19.15
C ARG A 123 -28.21 -19.13 20.63
N ARG A 124 -27.29 -18.57 21.39
CA ARG A 124 -27.29 -18.74 22.84
C ARG A 124 -28.38 -17.93 23.52
N SER A 125 -28.80 -16.86 22.90
CA SER A 125 -29.86 -16.03 23.48
C SER A 125 -31.24 -16.62 23.27
N ASN A 126 -31.39 -17.61 22.47
CA ASN A 126 -32.64 -18.32 22.28
C ASN A 126 -32.61 -19.65 23.06
#